data_0c5a06059a21ce72f2f3d699305c2117
#
_entry.id   0c5a06059a21ce72f2f3d699305c2117
#
_cell.length_a   1.000
_cell.length_b   1.000
_cell.length_c   1.000
_cell.angle_alpha   90.00
_cell.angle_beta   90.00
_cell.angle_gamma   90.00
#
_symmetry.space_group_name_H-M   'P 1'
#
loop_
_entity.id
_entity.type
_entity.pdbx_description
1 polymer ?
#
loop_
_entity_poly.entity_id
_entity_poly.type
_entity_poly.pdbx_seq_one_letter_code
_entity_poly.pdbx_strand_id
1 'polypeptide(L)'
;MGLHLGAISFIILIVTQTPLMRKVEEQMNHAIRHRKNWAGSNTTVRCFKENGITTEVNVLLHGHCIAWFDTASNDFNISSCGWETVTTKSRLNALLEEFRDGARVVQKNWEWFMSDFGTVKPFVDGMKV
;
A
#
# COMPACT_ATOMS: atom_id res chain seq x y z
N MET A 1 25.91 25.96 9.55
CA MET A 1 25.48 26.15 8.17
C MET A 1 25.75 24.93 7.30
N GLY A 2 26.98 24.46 7.22
CA GLY A 2 27.33 23.29 6.41
C GLY A 2 26.60 22.01 6.83
N LEU A 3 26.44 21.81 8.12
CA LEU A 3 25.70 20.65 8.63
C LEU A 3 24.25 20.66 8.19
N HIS A 4 23.65 21.83 8.20
CA HIS A 4 22.25 21.98 7.80
C HIS A 4 22.05 21.66 6.31
N LEU A 5 22.95 22.18 5.48
CA LEU A 5 22.92 21.90 4.05
C LEU A 5 23.21 20.41 3.77
N GLY A 6 24.12 19.81 4.52
CA GLY A 6 24.43 18.39 4.39
C GLY A 6 23.21 17.51 4.73
N ALA A 7 22.49 17.87 5.79
CA ALA A 7 21.27 17.15 6.18
C ALA A 7 20.19 17.26 5.11
N ILE A 8 20.01 18.45 4.53
CA ILE A 8 19.05 18.64 3.46
C ILE A 8 19.40 17.81 2.24
N SER A 9 20.69 17.79 1.85
CA SER A 9 21.15 16.99 0.72
C SER A 9 20.91 15.50 0.94
N PHE A 10 21.15 15.04 2.19
CA PHE A 10 20.91 13.64 2.57
C PHE A 10 19.42 13.28 2.43
N ILE A 11 18.54 14.15 2.91
CA ILE A 11 17.09 13.94 2.81
C ILE A 11 16.64 13.90 1.36
N ILE A 12 17.14 14.79 0.53
CA ILE A 12 16.83 14.81 -0.90
C ILE A 12 17.28 13.53 -1.56
N LEU A 13 18.46 13.02 -1.21
CA LEU A 13 18.98 11.77 -1.75
C LEU A 13 18.07 10.59 -1.41
N ILE A 14 17.60 10.52 -0.17
CA ILE A 14 16.65 9.49 0.25
C ILE A 14 15.35 9.60 -0.54
N VAL A 15 14.81 10.80 -0.69
CA VAL A 15 13.58 11.04 -1.45
C VAL A 15 13.75 10.61 -2.90
N THR A 16 14.89 10.92 -3.53
CA THR A 16 15.14 10.54 -4.93
C THR A 16 15.30 9.04 -5.10
N GLN A 17 15.68 8.31 -4.05
CA GLN A 17 15.79 6.85 -4.08
C GLN A 17 14.44 6.16 -3.83
N THR A 18 13.47 6.87 -3.28
CA THR A 18 12.12 6.35 -3.05
C THR A 18 11.33 6.46 -4.35
N PRO A 19 10.80 5.35 -4.88
CA PRO A 19 9.97 5.43 -6.08
C PRO A 19 8.78 6.35 -5.86
N LEU A 20 8.51 7.19 -6.84
CA LEU A 20 7.32 8.03 -6.82
C LEU A 20 6.08 7.14 -6.98
N MET A 21 5.03 7.47 -6.24
CA MET A 21 3.76 6.79 -6.38
C MET A 21 3.21 7.01 -7.79
N ARG A 22 2.74 5.94 -8.43
CA ARG A 22 2.15 6.02 -9.76
C ARG A 22 0.81 6.74 -9.69
N LYS A 23 0.45 7.42 -10.78
CA LYS A 23 -0.82 8.15 -10.85
C LYS A 23 -2.03 7.25 -10.56
N VAL A 24 -2.01 6.02 -11.08
CA VAL A 24 -3.08 5.05 -10.81
C VAL A 24 -3.19 4.73 -9.33
N GLU A 25 -2.06 4.72 -8.62
CA GLU A 25 -2.03 4.46 -7.18
C GLU A 25 -2.56 5.64 -6.37
N GLU A 26 -2.27 6.86 -6.81
CA GLU A 26 -2.86 8.04 -6.21
C GLU A 26 -4.39 8.04 -6.35
N GLN A 27 -4.88 7.66 -7.52
CA GLN A 27 -6.32 7.56 -7.79
C GLN A 27 -6.96 6.45 -6.97
N MET A 28 -6.29 5.30 -6.86
CA MET A 28 -6.73 4.19 -6.01
C MET A 28 -6.88 4.64 -4.55
N ASN A 29 -5.85 5.28 -4.00
CA ASN A 29 -5.86 5.74 -2.63
C ASN A 29 -6.94 6.80 -2.39
N HIS A 30 -7.14 7.69 -3.35
CA HIS A 30 -8.20 8.70 -3.29
C HIS A 30 -9.58 8.03 -3.20
N ALA A 31 -9.83 7.01 -4.04
CA ALA A 31 -11.08 6.28 -4.04
C ALA A 31 -11.32 5.58 -2.70
N ILE A 32 -10.31 4.99 -2.12
CA ILE A 32 -10.41 4.34 -0.80
C ILE A 32 -10.77 5.35 0.28
N ARG A 33 -10.07 6.48 0.33
CA ARG A 33 -10.33 7.53 1.33
C ARG A 33 -11.75 8.06 1.25
N HIS A 34 -12.28 8.20 0.03
CA HIS A 34 -13.61 8.75 -0.19
C HIS A 34 -14.70 7.67 -0.29
N ARG A 35 -14.36 6.41 -0.03
CA ARG A 35 -15.30 5.29 -0.06
C ARG A 35 -16.05 5.22 -1.38
N LYS A 36 -15.32 5.29 -2.50
CA LYS A 36 -15.88 5.26 -3.85
C LYS A 36 -15.39 4.04 -4.60
N ASN A 37 -16.30 3.42 -5.35
CA ASN A 37 -15.90 2.41 -6.32
C ASN A 37 -15.10 3.08 -7.44
N TRP A 38 -14.03 2.42 -7.86
CA TRP A 38 -13.14 2.96 -8.88
C TRP A 38 -12.40 1.82 -9.58
N ALA A 39 -12.03 2.03 -10.84
CA ALA A 39 -11.22 1.08 -11.59
C ALA A 39 -10.27 1.80 -12.53
N GLY A 40 -9.06 1.27 -12.67
CA GLY A 40 -8.06 1.79 -13.60
C GLY A 40 -6.82 0.91 -13.60
N SER A 41 -6.20 0.70 -14.77
CA SER A 41 -4.97 -0.09 -14.93
C SER A 41 -5.01 -1.43 -14.18
N ASN A 42 -6.02 -2.25 -14.48
CA ASN A 42 -6.22 -3.57 -13.88
C ASN A 42 -6.41 -3.55 -12.35
N THR A 43 -6.63 -2.37 -11.78
CA THR A 43 -6.83 -2.18 -10.33
C THR A 43 -8.26 -1.72 -10.10
N THR A 44 -8.92 -2.31 -9.10
CA THR A 44 -10.30 -1.97 -8.76
C THR A 44 -10.40 -1.71 -7.25
N VAL A 45 -11.13 -0.66 -6.90
CA VAL A 45 -11.55 -0.41 -5.51
C VAL A 45 -13.04 -0.69 -5.44
N ARG A 46 -13.41 -1.60 -4.56
CA ARG A 46 -14.80 -2.02 -4.40
C ARG A 46 -15.24 -1.78 -2.96
N CYS A 47 -16.25 -0.96 -2.80
CA CYS A 47 -16.82 -0.63 -1.48
C CYS A 47 -18.10 -1.40 -1.26
N PHE A 48 -18.21 -2.03 -0.11
CA PHE A 48 -19.41 -2.76 0.32
C PHE A 48 -20.14 -1.92 1.34
N LYS A 49 -21.46 -1.80 1.17
CA LYS A 49 -22.27 -0.96 2.03
C LYS A 49 -23.34 -1.78 2.71
N GLU A 50 -23.67 -1.36 3.93
CA GLU A 50 -24.77 -1.91 4.70
C GLU A 50 -25.54 -0.72 5.27
N ASN A 51 -26.83 -0.63 4.93
CA ASN A 51 -27.68 0.50 5.31
C ASN A 51 -27.08 1.87 4.90
N GLY A 52 -26.48 1.93 3.70
CA GLY A 52 -25.90 3.14 3.16
C GLY A 52 -24.51 3.51 3.72
N ILE A 53 -23.98 2.72 4.64
CA ILE A 53 -22.68 2.96 5.27
C ILE A 53 -21.68 1.94 4.72
N THR A 54 -20.51 2.42 4.28
CA THR A 54 -19.44 1.52 3.81
C THR A 54 -18.89 0.74 5.00
N THR A 55 -18.93 -0.59 4.91
CA THR A 55 -18.45 -1.49 5.96
C THR A 55 -17.11 -2.12 5.62
N GLU A 56 -16.83 -2.32 4.34
CA GLU A 56 -15.59 -2.93 3.88
C GLU A 56 -15.16 -2.32 2.55
N VAL A 57 -13.86 -2.20 2.35
CA VAL A 57 -13.27 -1.74 1.10
C VAL A 57 -12.25 -2.78 0.64
N ASN A 58 -12.42 -3.29 -0.56
CA ASN A 58 -11.49 -4.26 -1.15
C ASN A 58 -10.74 -3.62 -2.31
N VAL A 59 -9.46 -3.98 -2.43
CA VAL A 59 -8.62 -3.58 -3.55
C VAL A 59 -8.27 -4.84 -4.33
N LEU A 60 -8.58 -4.83 -5.63
CA LEU A 60 -8.32 -5.96 -6.51
C LEU A 60 -7.29 -5.56 -7.56
N LEU A 61 -6.38 -6.47 -7.87
CA LEU A 61 -5.44 -6.34 -8.98
C LEU A 61 -5.66 -7.54 -9.88
N HIS A 62 -5.98 -7.29 -11.16
CA HIS A 62 -6.38 -8.35 -12.10
C HIS A 62 -7.50 -9.24 -11.55
N GLY A 63 -8.43 -8.66 -10.80
CA GLY A 63 -9.54 -9.40 -10.21
C GLY A 63 -9.21 -10.15 -8.92
N HIS A 64 -7.96 -10.13 -8.45
CA HIS A 64 -7.54 -10.78 -7.22
C HIS A 64 -7.46 -9.76 -6.07
N CYS A 65 -8.08 -10.08 -4.95
CA CYS A 65 -8.11 -9.17 -3.80
C CYS A 65 -6.76 -9.15 -3.10
N ILE A 66 -6.04 -8.03 -3.23
CA ILE A 66 -4.71 -7.85 -2.63
C ILE A 66 -4.76 -7.10 -1.30
N ALA A 67 -5.89 -6.46 -0.99
CA ALA A 67 -6.04 -5.72 0.26
C ALA A 67 -7.50 -5.57 0.62
N TRP A 68 -7.80 -5.58 1.91
CA TRP A 68 -9.15 -5.31 2.38
C TRP A 68 -9.12 -4.60 3.73
N PHE A 69 -10.04 -3.64 3.85
CA PHE A 69 -10.19 -2.79 5.02
C PHE A 69 -11.53 -3.05 5.66
N ASP A 70 -11.54 -3.21 6.98
CA ASP A 70 -12.78 -3.15 7.76
C ASP A 70 -12.90 -1.72 8.28
N THR A 71 -13.97 -1.02 7.88
CA THR A 71 -14.11 0.40 8.21
C THR A 71 -14.47 0.64 9.67
N ALA A 72 -15.09 -0.32 10.34
CA ALA A 72 -15.46 -0.19 11.75
C ALA A 72 -14.25 -0.35 12.67
N SER A 73 -13.44 -1.39 12.44
CA SER A 73 -12.26 -1.66 13.26
C SER A 73 -10.99 -0.96 12.76
N ASN A 74 -11.03 -0.47 11.52
CA ASN A 74 -9.85 0.04 10.82
C ASN A 74 -8.77 -1.03 10.61
N ASP A 75 -9.15 -2.29 10.64
CA ASP A 75 -8.24 -3.38 10.30
C ASP A 75 -7.93 -3.36 8.82
N PHE A 76 -6.68 -3.65 8.49
CA PHE A 76 -6.17 -3.64 7.12
C PHE A 76 -5.33 -4.89 6.90
N ASN A 77 -5.72 -5.69 5.92
CA ASN A 77 -5.02 -6.92 5.56
C ASN A 77 -4.53 -6.84 4.13
N ILE A 78 -3.40 -7.46 3.86
CA ILE A 78 -2.78 -7.46 2.53
C ILE A 78 -2.42 -8.88 2.09
N SER A 79 -2.38 -9.09 0.78
CA SER A 79 -2.06 -10.38 0.17
C SER A 79 -1.44 -10.18 -1.21
N SER A 80 -0.50 -11.03 -1.58
CA SER A 80 0.00 -11.07 -2.96
C SER A 80 -0.89 -11.92 -3.86
N CYS A 81 -1.79 -12.70 -3.29
CA CYS A 81 -2.59 -13.70 -3.99
C CYS A 81 -1.71 -14.69 -4.78
N GLY A 82 -0.50 -14.94 -4.31
CA GLY A 82 0.47 -15.78 -4.99
C GLY A 82 1.21 -15.11 -6.16
N TRP A 83 0.95 -13.83 -6.41
CA TRP A 83 1.56 -13.07 -7.50
C TRP A 83 2.52 -12.02 -6.95
N GLU A 84 3.73 -12.46 -6.60
CA GLU A 84 4.77 -11.57 -6.06
C GLU A 84 5.48 -10.81 -7.18
N THR A 85 4.74 -9.94 -7.86
CA THR A 85 5.23 -9.15 -8.99
C THR A 85 5.59 -7.73 -8.56
N VAL A 86 6.33 -7.03 -9.43
CA VAL A 86 6.67 -5.61 -9.23
C VAL A 86 5.40 -4.77 -9.09
N THR A 87 4.39 -5.05 -9.91
CA THR A 87 3.13 -4.30 -9.86
C THR A 87 2.38 -4.54 -8.56
N THR A 88 2.28 -5.79 -8.11
CA THR A 88 1.64 -6.12 -6.84
C THR A 88 2.33 -5.40 -5.69
N LYS A 89 3.66 -5.47 -5.64
CA LYS A 89 4.44 -4.79 -4.60
C LYS A 89 4.24 -3.28 -4.64
N SER A 90 4.22 -2.69 -5.83
CA SER A 90 3.98 -1.25 -6.00
C SER A 90 2.61 -0.85 -5.44
N ARG A 91 1.55 -1.60 -5.77
CA ARG A 91 0.20 -1.32 -5.26
C ARG A 91 0.14 -1.44 -3.74
N LEU A 92 0.71 -2.51 -3.19
CA LEU A 92 0.73 -2.72 -1.74
C LEU A 92 1.51 -1.62 -1.03
N ASN A 93 2.64 -1.21 -1.56
CA ASN A 93 3.44 -0.13 -0.96
C ASN A 93 2.74 1.22 -1.03
N ALA A 94 1.98 1.48 -2.09
CA ALA A 94 1.18 2.69 -2.19
C ALA A 94 0.08 2.71 -1.11
N LEU A 95 -0.57 1.58 -0.88
CA LEU A 95 -1.57 1.45 0.17
C LEU A 95 -0.95 1.62 1.57
N LEU A 96 0.19 0.99 1.80
CA LEU A 96 0.88 1.09 3.09
C LEU A 96 1.35 2.52 3.36
N GLU A 97 1.92 3.18 2.36
CA GLU A 97 2.36 4.57 2.50
C GLU A 97 1.20 5.49 2.92
N GLU A 98 0.02 5.27 2.37
CA GLU A 98 -1.14 6.11 2.65
C GLU A 98 -1.82 5.76 3.98
N PHE A 99 -1.95 4.48 4.29
CA PHE A 99 -2.80 4.02 5.38
C PHE A 99 -2.06 3.42 6.57
N ARG A 100 -0.78 3.09 6.41
CA ARG A 100 0.08 2.52 7.47
C ARG A 100 1.48 3.06 7.30
N ASP A 101 1.64 4.34 7.52
CA ASP A 101 2.93 5.01 7.42
C ASP A 101 3.98 4.28 8.26
N GLY A 102 5.17 4.10 7.67
CA GLY A 102 6.26 3.35 8.30
C GLY A 102 6.32 1.87 7.94
N ALA A 103 5.25 1.32 7.37
CA ALA A 103 5.22 -0.07 6.92
C ALA A 103 5.50 -0.16 5.43
N ARG A 104 6.22 -1.20 5.01
CA ARG A 104 6.59 -1.38 3.62
C ARG A 104 6.88 -2.83 3.30
N VAL A 105 6.46 -3.29 2.10
CA VAL A 105 6.87 -4.57 1.54
C VAL A 105 8.24 -4.38 0.90
N VAL A 106 9.21 -5.18 1.32
CA VAL A 106 10.57 -5.17 0.76
C VAL A 106 10.91 -6.55 0.24
N GLN A 107 11.85 -6.60 -0.72
CA GLN A 107 12.28 -7.85 -1.32
C GLN A 107 13.77 -8.03 -1.10
N LYS A 108 14.16 -9.26 -0.70
CA LYS A 108 15.57 -9.62 -0.54
C LYS A 108 15.72 -11.08 -0.91
N ASN A 109 16.67 -11.39 -1.80
CA ASN A 109 16.93 -12.76 -2.26
C ASN A 109 15.64 -13.41 -2.79
N TRP A 110 14.85 -12.66 -3.57
CA TRP A 110 13.60 -13.11 -4.19
C TRP A 110 12.46 -13.38 -3.21
N GLU A 111 12.66 -13.12 -1.91
CA GLU A 111 11.64 -13.28 -0.89
C GLU A 111 11.09 -11.92 -0.46
N TRP A 112 9.80 -11.88 -0.13
CA TRP A 112 9.13 -10.69 0.38
C TRP A 112 9.12 -10.67 1.89
N PHE A 113 9.33 -9.48 2.43
CA PHE A 113 9.29 -9.20 3.86
C PHE A 113 8.47 -7.96 4.13
N MET A 114 7.93 -7.87 5.34
CA MET A 114 7.33 -6.63 5.83
C MET A 114 8.34 -5.91 6.70
N SER A 115 8.62 -4.67 6.36
CA SER A 115 9.41 -3.76 7.19
C SER A 115 8.46 -2.78 7.86
N ASP A 116 8.57 -2.65 9.19
CA ASP A 116 7.74 -1.74 9.98
C ASP A 116 8.66 -0.99 10.93
N PHE A 117 8.93 0.28 10.60
CA PHE A 117 9.88 1.12 11.32
C PHE A 117 11.22 0.40 11.56
N GLY A 118 11.70 -0.33 10.56
CA GLY A 118 12.97 -1.04 10.62
C GLY A 118 12.91 -2.45 11.19
N THR A 119 11.80 -2.87 11.77
CA THR A 119 11.58 -4.25 12.17
C THR A 119 11.10 -5.04 10.95
N VAL A 120 11.80 -6.13 10.65
CA VAL A 120 11.55 -6.92 9.44
C VAL A 120 11.03 -8.30 9.84
N LYS A 121 9.95 -8.72 9.19
CA LYS A 121 9.37 -10.06 9.37
C LYS A 121 8.93 -10.61 8.01
N PRO A 122 8.78 -11.92 7.86
CA PRO A 122 8.32 -12.48 6.59
C PRO A 122 6.96 -11.91 6.18
N PHE A 123 6.80 -11.72 4.86
CA PHE A 123 5.50 -11.37 4.30
C PHE A 123 4.64 -12.65 4.25
N VAL A 124 3.41 -12.55 4.73
CA VAL A 124 2.46 -13.66 4.71
C VAL A 124 1.16 -13.17 4.09
N ASP A 125 0.66 -13.89 3.08
CA ASP A 125 -0.60 -13.54 2.44
C ASP A 125 -1.74 -13.52 3.45
N GLY A 126 -2.51 -12.42 3.45
CA GLY A 126 -3.61 -12.22 4.37
C GLY A 126 -3.21 -11.61 5.71
N MET A 127 -1.94 -11.25 5.89
CA MET A 127 -1.48 -10.67 7.15
C MET A 127 -2.15 -9.33 7.43
N LYS A 128 -2.38 -9.07 8.71
CA LYS A 128 -2.88 -7.76 9.16
C LYS A 128 -1.71 -6.80 9.33
N VAL A 129 -1.90 -5.59 8.91
CA VAL A 129 -0.89 -4.54 9.00
C VAL A 129 -1.41 -3.28 9.69
#